data_f31b468b867da3993cd55191d7738a23
#
_entry.id   f31b468b867da3993cd55191d7738a23
#
_cell.length_a   1.000
_cell.length_b   1.000
_cell.length_c   1.000
_cell.angle_alpha   90.00
_cell.angle_beta   90.00
_cell.angle_gamma   90.00
#
_symmetry.space_group_name_H-M   'P 1'
#
loop_
_entity.id
_entity.type
_entity.pdbx_description
1 polymer ?
#
loop_
_entity_poly.entity_id
_entity_poly.type
_entity_poly.pdbx_seq_one_letter_code
_entity_poly.pdbx_strand_id
1 'polypeptide(L)'
;MEILKVEHLSNAFDGKEILKDVNFTVNSGEIIGYIGPNGAGKSTTIKIIMGLNRDYFGDVTVFGKNIKDSLDYKKKIGYVPEASEVYENLTAIENIELNAALYEIDIESAVQRAKTMLEVLEMKDVMDSQISSFSKGMRQKYLFVLSLLHDPDIVFLDEPLSGIDANSVLVIKEILASLKNKGKTIFYSSHILEVVEKLSDKIILLQNGKVILNDSIENIKKTLNNNEGSDESLENIFNEVTGFTNHKELAEEFVKAMGESDV
;
A
#
# COMPACT_ATOMS: atom_id res chain seq x y z
N MET A 1 -0.10 19.27 7.55
CA MET A 1 -0.13 19.96 6.23
C MET A 1 -0.61 18.93 5.21
N GLU A 2 -1.56 19.31 4.31
CA GLU A 2 -2.05 18.41 3.28
C GLU A 2 -0.93 18.08 2.27
N ILE A 3 -0.68 16.80 2.03
CA ILE A 3 0.37 16.31 1.12
C ILE A 3 -0.22 15.65 -0.12
N LEU A 4 -1.42 15.04 0.01
CA LEU A 4 -2.17 14.41 -1.07
C LEU A 4 -3.64 14.80 -0.92
N LYS A 5 -4.27 15.20 -2.02
CA LYS A 5 -5.70 15.46 -2.11
C LYS A 5 -6.25 14.80 -3.37
N VAL A 6 -7.34 14.07 -3.20
CA VAL A 6 -8.09 13.41 -4.29
C VAL A 6 -9.50 13.95 -4.26
N GLU A 7 -9.96 14.51 -5.39
CA GLU A 7 -11.28 15.16 -5.53
C GLU A 7 -11.99 14.60 -6.76
N HIS A 8 -13.21 14.11 -6.53
CA HIS A 8 -14.11 13.60 -7.56
C HIS A 8 -13.47 12.56 -8.50
N LEU A 9 -12.53 11.75 -7.97
CA LEU A 9 -11.80 10.78 -8.77
C LEU A 9 -12.73 9.66 -9.23
N SER A 10 -12.88 9.54 -10.56
CA SER A 10 -13.65 8.50 -11.22
C SER A 10 -12.83 7.88 -12.34
N ASN A 11 -12.96 6.57 -12.53
CA ASN A 11 -12.26 5.83 -13.57
C ASN A 11 -13.11 4.66 -14.04
N ALA A 12 -13.06 4.36 -15.34
CA ALA A 12 -13.70 3.18 -15.92
C ALA A 12 -12.69 2.40 -16.77
N PHE A 13 -12.82 1.10 -16.80
CA PHE A 13 -12.06 0.21 -17.67
C PHE A 13 -13.02 -0.69 -18.46
N ASP A 14 -12.91 -0.71 -19.80
CA ASP A 14 -13.79 -1.44 -20.71
C ASP A 14 -15.29 -1.20 -20.42
N GLY A 15 -15.67 0.05 -20.17
CA GLY A 15 -17.05 0.44 -19.87
C GLY A 15 -17.55 0.11 -18.45
N LYS A 16 -16.73 -0.54 -17.64
CA LYS A 16 -17.04 -0.82 -16.22
C LYS A 16 -16.42 0.23 -15.31
N GLU A 17 -17.25 0.93 -14.56
CA GLU A 17 -16.76 1.87 -13.54
C GLU A 17 -16.02 1.15 -12.43
N ILE A 18 -14.76 1.55 -12.23
CA ILE A 18 -13.87 1.02 -11.17
C ILE A 18 -13.86 1.98 -9.97
N LEU A 19 -13.73 3.29 -10.22
CA LEU A 19 -13.79 4.33 -9.20
C LEU A 19 -14.94 5.27 -9.48
N LYS A 20 -15.65 5.68 -8.41
CA LYS A 20 -16.91 6.42 -8.47
C LYS A 20 -16.90 7.54 -7.46
N ASP A 21 -16.48 8.73 -7.88
CA ASP A 21 -16.45 9.93 -7.04
C ASP A 21 -15.66 9.75 -5.73
N VAL A 22 -14.43 9.23 -5.85
CA VAL A 22 -13.54 9.03 -4.71
C VAL A 22 -12.97 10.36 -4.25
N ASN A 23 -13.14 10.66 -2.95
CA ASN A 23 -12.70 11.90 -2.32
C ASN A 23 -11.98 11.59 -1.01
N PHE A 24 -10.74 12.05 -0.85
CA PHE A 24 -10.00 11.99 0.42
C PHE A 24 -8.79 12.93 0.44
N THR A 25 -8.30 13.19 1.66
CA THR A 25 -7.08 13.96 1.92
C THR A 25 -6.15 13.19 2.84
N VAL A 26 -4.83 13.38 2.64
CA VAL A 26 -3.77 12.84 3.49
C VAL A 26 -2.88 13.99 3.96
N ASN A 27 -2.55 14.01 5.25
CA ASN A 27 -1.61 14.97 5.81
C ASN A 27 -0.21 14.39 5.89
N SER A 28 0.79 15.27 5.92
CA SER A 28 2.18 14.84 6.08
C SER A 28 2.40 14.22 7.47
N GLY A 29 3.22 13.17 7.53
CA GLY A 29 3.57 12.48 8.78
C GLY A 29 2.51 11.53 9.30
N GLU A 30 1.54 11.13 8.46
CA GLU A 30 0.51 10.13 8.79
C GLU A 30 0.80 8.78 8.10
N ILE A 31 0.42 7.68 8.75
CA ILE A 31 0.28 6.37 8.13
C ILE A 31 -1.19 6.15 7.81
N ILE A 32 -1.50 6.03 6.53
CA ILE A 32 -2.85 5.81 6.02
C ILE A 32 -3.03 4.34 5.65
N GLY A 33 -3.98 3.67 6.29
CA GLY A 33 -4.47 2.36 5.87
C GLY A 33 -5.53 2.51 4.77
N TYR A 34 -5.19 2.13 3.53
CA TYR A 34 -6.12 2.14 2.40
C TYR A 34 -6.65 0.73 2.19
N ILE A 35 -7.83 0.45 2.72
CA ILE A 35 -8.37 -0.90 2.81
C ILE A 35 -9.61 -1.07 1.93
N GLY A 36 -9.96 -2.33 1.68
CA GLY A 36 -11.14 -2.70 0.90
C GLY A 36 -11.01 -4.10 0.30
N PRO A 37 -12.11 -4.71 -0.12
CA PRO A 37 -12.08 -6.03 -0.74
C PRO A 37 -11.31 -6.02 -2.07
N ASN A 38 -11.00 -7.22 -2.57
CA ASN A 38 -10.39 -7.37 -3.88
C ASN A 38 -11.33 -6.80 -4.97
N GLY A 39 -10.74 -6.04 -5.90
CA GLY A 39 -11.51 -5.37 -6.94
C GLY A 39 -12.21 -4.07 -6.52
N ALA A 40 -12.04 -3.60 -5.28
CA ALA A 40 -12.62 -2.34 -4.81
C ALA A 40 -12.06 -1.09 -5.53
N GLY A 41 -10.88 -1.19 -6.17
CA GLY A 41 -10.22 -0.09 -6.87
C GLY A 41 -8.96 0.45 -6.19
N LYS A 42 -8.44 -0.23 -5.16
CA LYS A 42 -7.26 0.22 -4.39
C LYS A 42 -6.04 0.45 -5.28
N SER A 43 -5.56 -0.58 -5.97
CA SER A 43 -4.39 -0.47 -6.87
C SER A 43 -4.64 0.47 -8.04
N THR A 44 -5.89 0.61 -8.51
CA THR A 44 -6.27 1.59 -9.54
C THR A 44 -6.07 3.01 -9.03
N THR A 45 -6.51 3.32 -7.81
CA THR A 45 -6.31 4.63 -7.18
C THR A 45 -4.82 4.94 -7.05
N ILE A 46 -4.02 3.99 -6.54
CA ILE A 46 -2.56 4.17 -6.40
C ILE A 46 -1.91 4.39 -7.77
N LYS A 47 -2.25 3.60 -8.80
CA LYS A 47 -1.72 3.75 -10.16
C LYS A 47 -2.05 5.11 -10.78
N ILE A 48 -3.24 5.66 -10.50
CA ILE A 48 -3.60 7.03 -10.93
C ILE A 48 -2.72 8.05 -10.22
N ILE A 49 -2.57 7.97 -8.90
CA ILE A 49 -1.71 8.87 -8.12
C ILE A 49 -0.26 8.80 -8.61
N MET A 50 0.24 7.60 -8.94
CA MET A 50 1.57 7.39 -9.52
C MET A 50 1.69 7.91 -10.96
N GLY A 51 0.58 8.35 -11.59
CA GLY A 51 0.56 8.77 -13.01
C GLY A 51 0.88 7.63 -13.97
N LEU A 52 0.62 6.39 -13.57
CA LEU A 52 0.70 5.18 -14.39
C LEU A 52 -0.60 4.96 -15.19
N ASN A 53 -1.74 5.35 -14.62
CA ASN A 53 -3.03 5.42 -15.31
C ASN A 53 -3.44 6.89 -15.44
N ARG A 54 -3.62 7.36 -16.68
CA ARG A 54 -3.98 8.75 -17.00
C ARG A 54 -5.42 8.92 -17.45
N ASP A 55 -6.13 7.82 -17.63
CA ASP A 55 -7.52 7.82 -18.03
C ASP A 55 -8.43 7.85 -16.80
N TYR A 56 -8.70 9.07 -16.30
CA TYR A 56 -9.55 9.32 -15.15
C TYR A 56 -10.16 10.72 -15.20
N PHE A 57 -11.28 10.89 -14.49
CA PHE A 57 -11.92 12.18 -14.22
C PHE A 57 -11.64 12.61 -12.77
N GLY A 58 -11.77 13.91 -12.53
CA GLY A 58 -11.48 14.50 -11.22
C GLY A 58 -10.04 15.02 -11.12
N ASP A 59 -9.64 15.39 -9.91
CA ASP A 59 -8.36 16.02 -9.63
C ASP A 59 -7.59 15.27 -8.54
N VAL A 60 -6.28 15.13 -8.80
CA VAL A 60 -5.32 14.58 -7.84
C VAL A 60 -4.21 15.60 -7.67
N THR A 61 -4.04 16.06 -6.44
CA THR A 61 -3.02 17.04 -6.06
C THR A 61 -2.02 16.41 -5.10
N VAL A 62 -0.74 16.47 -5.44
CA VAL A 62 0.38 15.99 -4.61
C VAL A 62 1.33 17.14 -4.36
N PHE A 63 1.73 17.36 -3.10
CA PHE A 63 2.56 18.52 -2.69
C PHE A 63 1.99 19.87 -3.18
N GLY A 64 0.67 20.01 -3.20
CA GLY A 64 -0.03 21.23 -3.62
C GLY A 64 -0.07 21.48 -5.13
N LYS A 65 0.34 20.50 -5.97
CA LYS A 65 0.30 20.60 -7.44
C LYS A 65 -0.54 19.47 -8.03
N ASN A 66 -1.35 19.78 -9.03
CA ASN A 66 -2.08 18.74 -9.77
C ASN A 66 -1.09 17.85 -10.54
N ILE A 67 -1.27 16.53 -10.45
CA ILE A 67 -0.39 15.55 -11.11
C ILE A 67 -0.45 15.58 -12.64
N LYS A 68 -1.47 16.24 -13.22
CA LYS A 68 -1.59 16.47 -14.66
C LYS A 68 -0.60 17.54 -15.16
N ASP A 69 -0.18 18.48 -14.27
CA ASP A 69 0.60 19.64 -14.66
C ASP A 69 2.11 19.39 -14.63
N SER A 70 2.58 18.49 -13.78
CA SER A 70 4.02 18.20 -13.61
C SER A 70 4.23 16.77 -13.11
N LEU A 71 5.37 16.19 -13.48
CA LEU A 71 5.85 14.90 -12.96
C LEU A 71 6.88 15.03 -11.83
N ASP A 72 7.25 16.25 -11.44
CA ASP A 72 8.29 16.51 -10.44
C ASP A 72 7.98 15.88 -9.08
N TYR A 73 6.70 15.73 -8.76
CA TYR A 73 6.25 15.08 -7.52
C TYR A 73 6.79 13.64 -7.39
N LYS A 74 7.06 12.96 -8.51
CA LYS A 74 7.58 11.59 -8.52
C LYS A 74 8.96 11.47 -7.88
N LYS A 75 9.79 12.52 -7.96
CA LYS A 75 11.11 12.54 -7.30
C LYS A 75 11.03 12.45 -5.77
N LYS A 76 9.85 12.71 -5.19
CA LYS A 76 9.59 12.70 -3.75
C LYS A 76 8.68 11.56 -3.30
N ILE A 77 8.38 10.63 -4.20
CA ILE A 77 7.51 9.49 -3.94
C ILE A 77 8.29 8.19 -4.04
N GLY A 78 8.17 7.35 -3.00
CA GLY A 78 8.51 5.94 -3.06
C GLY A 78 7.29 5.11 -3.45
N TYR A 79 7.47 4.05 -4.23
CA TYR A 79 6.38 3.17 -4.62
C TYR A 79 6.81 1.71 -4.62
N VAL A 80 6.02 0.89 -3.93
CA VAL A 80 6.11 -0.58 -3.98
C VAL A 80 4.81 -1.09 -4.60
N PRO A 81 4.84 -1.57 -5.85
CA PRO A 81 3.67 -2.15 -6.51
C PRO A 81 3.35 -3.55 -5.96
N GLU A 82 2.08 -3.97 -6.08
CA GLU A 82 1.63 -5.33 -5.75
C GLU A 82 2.35 -6.39 -6.62
N ALA A 83 2.48 -6.13 -7.92
CA ALA A 83 3.25 -6.96 -8.83
C ALA A 83 4.67 -6.40 -8.96
N SER A 84 5.66 -7.29 -8.83
CA SER A 84 7.07 -6.91 -8.91
C SER A 84 7.43 -6.40 -10.30
N GLU A 85 7.56 -5.10 -10.47
CA GLU A 85 7.98 -4.44 -11.72
C GLU A 85 9.44 -4.00 -11.58
N VAL A 86 10.37 -4.92 -11.72
CA VAL A 86 11.82 -4.66 -11.74
C VAL A 86 12.45 -5.29 -12.98
N TYR A 87 13.62 -4.79 -13.37
CA TYR A 87 14.37 -5.39 -14.47
C TYR A 87 15.00 -6.70 -14.03
N GLU A 88 14.30 -7.82 -14.27
CA GLU A 88 14.65 -9.13 -13.76
C GLU A 88 16.01 -9.65 -14.27
N ASN A 89 16.44 -9.21 -15.44
CA ASN A 89 17.71 -9.60 -16.08
C ASN A 89 18.94 -8.84 -15.49
N LEU A 90 18.69 -7.77 -14.73
CA LEU A 90 19.75 -7.05 -14.06
C LEU A 90 20.04 -7.68 -12.70
N THR A 91 21.27 -7.50 -12.22
CA THR A 91 21.64 -7.79 -10.84
C THR A 91 21.03 -6.76 -9.88
N ALA A 92 21.02 -7.05 -8.59
CA ALA A 92 20.52 -6.11 -7.59
C ALA A 92 21.32 -4.80 -7.63
N ILE A 93 22.64 -4.86 -7.73
CA ILE A 93 23.48 -3.65 -7.80
C ILE A 93 23.17 -2.84 -9.06
N GLU A 94 23.05 -3.44 -10.24
CA GLU A 94 22.75 -2.75 -11.50
C GLU A 94 21.38 -2.05 -11.45
N ASN A 95 20.36 -2.68 -10.82
CA ASN A 95 19.06 -2.04 -10.59
C ASN A 95 19.15 -0.85 -9.62
N ILE A 96 19.98 -0.95 -8.57
CA ILE A 96 20.23 0.15 -7.62
C ILE A 96 20.91 1.31 -8.33
N GLU A 97 21.93 1.06 -9.12
CA GLU A 97 22.65 2.06 -9.93
C GLU A 97 21.73 2.75 -10.92
N LEU A 98 20.88 1.97 -11.62
CA LEU A 98 19.88 2.51 -12.53
C LEU A 98 18.87 3.42 -11.79
N ASN A 99 18.36 2.99 -10.63
CA ASN A 99 17.46 3.80 -9.81
C ASN A 99 18.16 5.09 -9.33
N ALA A 100 19.40 4.99 -8.85
CA ALA A 100 20.18 6.13 -8.42
C ALA A 100 20.33 7.16 -9.54
N ALA A 101 20.65 6.70 -10.76
CA ALA A 101 20.76 7.56 -11.93
C ALA A 101 19.42 8.23 -12.31
N LEU A 102 18.30 7.49 -12.25
CA LEU A 102 16.96 8.02 -12.57
C LEU A 102 16.49 9.08 -11.56
N TYR A 103 16.84 8.91 -10.28
CA TYR A 103 16.51 9.87 -9.22
C TYR A 103 17.59 10.96 -9.03
N GLU A 104 18.65 10.97 -9.87
CA GLU A 104 19.75 11.95 -9.84
C GLU A 104 20.46 11.99 -8.48
N ILE A 105 20.60 10.84 -7.81
CA ILE A 105 21.34 10.71 -6.55
C ILE A 105 22.72 10.08 -6.79
N ASP A 106 23.66 10.36 -5.90
CA ASP A 106 25.01 9.80 -6.00
C ASP A 106 24.99 8.27 -5.94
N ILE A 107 25.54 7.61 -6.96
CA ILE A 107 25.46 6.17 -7.16
C ILE A 107 26.20 5.42 -6.04
N GLU A 108 27.39 5.84 -5.67
CA GLU A 108 28.21 5.17 -4.65
C GLU A 108 27.49 5.22 -3.29
N SER A 109 26.98 6.39 -2.91
CA SER A 109 26.17 6.55 -1.69
C SER A 109 24.89 5.74 -1.72
N ALA A 110 24.23 5.63 -2.88
CA ALA A 110 23.01 4.83 -3.06
C ALA A 110 23.28 3.33 -2.89
N VAL A 111 24.33 2.81 -3.51
CA VAL A 111 24.77 1.42 -3.40
C VAL A 111 25.11 1.09 -1.94
N GLN A 112 25.89 1.92 -1.27
CA GLN A 112 26.26 1.69 0.13
C GLN A 112 25.02 1.70 1.04
N ARG A 113 24.09 2.62 0.82
CA ARG A 113 22.82 2.75 1.54
C ARG A 113 21.93 1.51 1.34
N ALA A 114 21.75 1.10 0.08
CA ALA A 114 20.99 -0.08 -0.28
C ALA A 114 21.56 -1.36 0.35
N LYS A 115 22.89 -1.52 0.32
CA LYS A 115 23.57 -2.65 0.96
C LYS A 115 23.23 -2.74 2.45
N THR A 116 23.31 -1.63 3.17
CA THR A 116 22.96 -1.58 4.60
C THR A 116 21.47 -1.91 4.83
N MET A 117 20.57 -1.36 4.01
CA MET A 117 19.13 -1.64 4.12
C MET A 117 18.80 -3.11 3.83
N LEU A 118 19.43 -3.70 2.81
CA LEU A 118 19.27 -5.13 2.46
C LEU A 118 19.81 -6.03 3.57
N GLU A 119 20.94 -5.69 4.19
CA GLU A 119 21.52 -6.43 5.31
C GLU A 119 20.55 -6.47 6.51
N VAL A 120 19.89 -5.35 6.83
CA VAL A 120 18.84 -5.28 7.88
C VAL A 120 17.65 -6.21 7.58
N LEU A 121 17.33 -6.42 6.30
CA LEU A 121 16.26 -7.34 5.86
C LEU A 121 16.75 -8.75 5.58
N GLU A 122 17.92 -9.15 6.12
CA GLU A 122 18.53 -10.46 5.96
C GLU A 122 18.84 -10.85 4.48
N MET A 123 19.21 -9.84 3.68
CA MET A 123 19.55 -9.99 2.26
C MET A 123 20.99 -9.51 1.98
N LYS A 124 21.97 -9.98 2.76
CA LYS A 124 23.35 -9.46 2.72
C LYS A 124 24.07 -9.75 1.40
N ASP A 125 23.94 -10.97 0.86
CA ASP A 125 24.80 -11.49 -0.21
C ASP A 125 24.10 -11.50 -1.58
N VAL A 126 23.13 -10.59 -1.79
CA VAL A 126 22.31 -10.58 -3.02
C VAL A 126 22.75 -9.56 -4.07
N MET A 127 23.74 -8.72 -3.78
CA MET A 127 24.08 -7.58 -4.63
C MET A 127 24.44 -7.96 -6.06
N ASP A 128 25.20 -9.07 -6.24
CA ASP A 128 25.65 -9.56 -7.54
C ASP A 128 24.69 -10.59 -8.15
N SER A 129 23.57 -10.88 -7.48
CA SER A 129 22.58 -11.85 -7.96
C SER A 129 21.56 -11.19 -8.87
N GLN A 130 21.19 -11.86 -9.96
CA GLN A 130 20.11 -11.40 -10.82
C GLN A 130 18.76 -11.43 -10.08
N ILE A 131 17.93 -10.42 -10.32
CA ILE A 131 16.58 -10.32 -9.70
C ILE A 131 15.71 -11.50 -10.11
N SER A 132 15.90 -12.07 -11.30
CA SER A 132 15.20 -13.28 -11.77
C SER A 132 15.37 -14.48 -10.81
N SER A 133 16.48 -14.54 -10.06
CA SER A 133 16.75 -15.60 -9.10
C SER A 133 16.09 -15.40 -7.74
N PHE A 134 15.50 -14.21 -7.47
CA PHE A 134 14.91 -13.90 -6.19
C PHE A 134 13.57 -14.61 -5.99
N SER A 135 13.34 -15.12 -4.78
CA SER A 135 12.01 -15.55 -4.35
C SER A 135 11.04 -14.35 -4.33
N LYS A 136 9.74 -14.63 -4.28
CA LYS A 136 8.71 -13.57 -4.15
C LYS A 136 8.99 -12.64 -2.95
N GLY A 137 9.30 -13.21 -1.78
CA GLY A 137 9.62 -12.44 -0.58
C GLY A 137 10.89 -11.62 -0.71
N MET A 138 11.94 -12.16 -1.35
CA MET A 138 13.17 -11.41 -1.63
C MET A 138 12.91 -10.23 -2.56
N ARG A 139 12.12 -10.42 -3.63
CA ARG A 139 11.73 -9.32 -4.54
C ARG A 139 10.98 -8.24 -3.82
N GLN A 140 10.04 -8.61 -2.94
CA GLN A 140 9.26 -7.66 -2.18
C GLN A 140 10.11 -6.83 -1.22
N LYS A 141 11.02 -7.47 -0.47
CA LYS A 141 12.01 -6.79 0.38
C LYS A 141 12.92 -5.88 -0.43
N TYR A 142 13.36 -6.31 -1.58
CA TYR A 142 14.20 -5.54 -2.49
C TYR A 142 13.47 -4.30 -3.03
N LEU A 143 12.22 -4.44 -3.50
CA LEU A 143 11.39 -3.32 -3.93
C LEU A 143 11.16 -2.30 -2.83
N PHE A 144 10.94 -2.78 -1.60
CA PHE A 144 10.82 -1.91 -0.43
C PHE A 144 12.09 -1.07 -0.22
N VAL A 145 13.28 -1.67 -0.33
CA VAL A 145 14.55 -0.94 -0.26
C VAL A 145 14.67 0.08 -1.39
N LEU A 146 14.40 -0.30 -2.65
CA LEU A 146 14.45 0.60 -3.80
C LEU A 146 13.52 1.79 -3.63
N SER A 147 12.32 1.59 -3.10
CA SER A 147 11.33 2.64 -2.90
C SER A 147 11.76 3.73 -1.90
N LEU A 148 12.73 3.42 -1.03
CA LEU A 148 13.25 4.33 -0.01
C LEU A 148 14.62 4.93 -0.35
N LEU A 149 15.25 4.50 -1.43
CA LEU A 149 16.64 4.80 -1.74
C LEU A 149 16.90 6.30 -1.93
N HIS A 150 15.95 7.02 -2.50
CA HIS A 150 16.00 8.46 -2.78
C HIS A 150 15.40 9.33 -1.66
N ASP A 151 15.15 8.76 -0.47
CA ASP A 151 14.60 9.43 0.72
C ASP A 151 13.26 10.17 0.45
N PRO A 152 12.23 9.48 -0.02
CA PRO A 152 10.96 10.08 -0.41
C PRO A 152 10.23 10.76 0.77
N ASP A 153 9.35 11.74 0.48
CA ASP A 153 8.49 12.41 1.46
C ASP A 153 7.20 11.62 1.71
N ILE A 154 6.75 10.85 0.71
CA ILE A 154 5.60 9.94 0.81
C ILE A 154 5.92 8.59 0.16
N VAL A 155 5.52 7.51 0.79
CA VAL A 155 5.72 6.14 0.28
C VAL A 155 4.37 5.47 0.08
N PHE A 156 4.11 5.01 -1.14
CA PHE A 156 2.95 4.20 -1.48
C PHE A 156 3.34 2.73 -1.49
N LEU A 157 2.62 1.93 -0.72
CA LEU A 157 2.88 0.51 -0.53
C LEU A 157 1.62 -0.27 -0.90
N ASP A 158 1.63 -0.96 -2.04
CA ASP A 158 0.51 -1.77 -2.51
C ASP A 158 0.75 -3.25 -2.17
N GLU A 159 0.06 -3.76 -1.13
CA GLU A 159 0.21 -5.11 -0.56
C GLU A 159 1.67 -5.49 -0.22
N PRO A 160 2.46 -4.63 0.45
CA PRO A 160 3.92 -4.75 0.55
C PRO A 160 4.41 -5.95 1.36
N LEU A 161 3.57 -6.55 2.19
CA LEU A 161 3.95 -7.66 3.08
C LEU A 161 3.61 -9.04 2.50
N SER A 162 3.06 -9.09 1.29
CA SER A 162 2.69 -10.34 0.63
C SER A 162 3.91 -11.22 0.35
N GLY A 163 3.95 -12.42 0.95
CA GLY A 163 5.02 -13.40 0.74
C GLY A 163 6.33 -13.11 1.47
N ILE A 164 6.34 -12.14 2.38
CA ILE A 164 7.46 -11.85 3.28
C ILE A 164 7.35 -12.73 4.54
N ASP A 165 8.48 -13.18 5.07
CA ASP A 165 8.55 -13.94 6.31
C ASP A 165 8.18 -13.10 7.55
N ALA A 166 7.74 -13.76 8.63
CA ALA A 166 7.21 -13.10 9.81
C ALA A 166 8.22 -12.14 10.49
N ASN A 167 9.50 -12.51 10.52
CA ASN A 167 10.53 -11.68 11.14
C ASN A 167 10.76 -10.40 10.34
N SER A 168 10.90 -10.52 9.02
CA SER A 168 11.03 -9.36 8.12
C SER A 168 9.79 -8.47 8.18
N VAL A 169 8.58 -9.02 8.33
CA VAL A 169 7.35 -8.24 8.52
C VAL A 169 7.44 -7.37 9.78
N LEU A 170 7.92 -7.92 10.90
CA LEU A 170 8.10 -7.15 12.15
C LEU A 170 9.11 -6.01 11.94
N VAL A 171 10.25 -6.28 11.30
CA VAL A 171 11.27 -5.26 11.01
C VAL A 171 10.70 -4.16 10.11
N ILE A 172 9.97 -4.51 9.05
CA ILE A 172 9.35 -3.52 8.14
C ILE A 172 8.34 -2.64 8.90
N LYS A 173 7.52 -3.21 9.80
CA LYS A 173 6.60 -2.43 10.64
C LYS A 173 7.33 -1.37 11.47
N GLU A 174 8.42 -1.74 12.12
CA GLU A 174 9.25 -0.81 12.91
C GLU A 174 9.91 0.25 12.01
N ILE A 175 10.34 -0.11 10.81
CA ILE A 175 10.86 0.84 9.81
C ILE A 175 9.77 1.87 9.44
N LEU A 176 8.54 1.43 9.14
CA LEU A 176 7.43 2.32 8.79
C LEU A 176 7.10 3.29 9.94
N ALA A 177 7.04 2.79 11.19
CA ALA A 177 6.85 3.63 12.36
C ALA A 177 7.99 4.65 12.55
N SER A 178 9.24 4.24 12.30
CA SER A 178 10.40 5.11 12.38
C SER A 178 10.40 6.18 11.27
N LEU A 179 9.99 5.84 10.05
CA LEU A 179 9.83 6.79 8.94
C LEU A 179 8.77 7.84 9.27
N LYS A 180 7.62 7.43 9.81
CA LYS A 180 6.58 8.34 10.29
C LYS A 180 7.13 9.31 11.34
N ASN A 181 7.87 8.82 12.33
CA ASN A 181 8.48 9.65 13.38
C ASN A 181 9.48 10.67 12.82
N LYS A 182 10.05 10.41 11.63
CA LYS A 182 10.86 11.36 10.85
C LYS A 182 10.03 12.31 9.98
N GLY A 183 8.70 12.28 10.08
CA GLY A 183 7.78 13.13 9.31
C GLY A 183 7.45 12.62 7.91
N LYS A 184 7.88 11.40 7.54
CA LYS A 184 7.49 10.78 6.27
C LYS A 184 6.04 10.32 6.32
N THR A 185 5.38 10.35 5.17
CA THR A 185 3.98 9.91 5.02
C THR A 185 3.95 8.53 4.38
N ILE A 186 3.13 7.64 4.88
CA ILE A 186 2.99 6.28 4.36
C ILE A 186 1.53 6.05 3.93
N PHE A 187 1.33 5.67 2.69
CA PHE A 187 0.04 5.24 2.16
C PHE A 187 0.12 3.72 1.90
N TYR A 188 -0.50 2.97 2.79
CA TYR A 188 -0.38 1.52 2.86
C TYR A 188 -1.68 0.85 2.45
N SER A 189 -1.70 0.12 1.33
CA SER A 189 -2.84 -0.72 0.98
C SER A 189 -2.66 -2.14 1.50
N SER A 190 -3.69 -2.71 2.10
CA SER A 190 -3.70 -4.11 2.53
C SER A 190 -5.12 -4.65 2.67
N HIS A 191 -5.22 -5.96 2.56
CA HIS A 191 -6.41 -6.72 2.95
C HIS A 191 -6.27 -7.36 4.35
N ILE A 192 -5.09 -7.25 4.99
CA ILE A 192 -4.83 -7.77 6.34
C ILE A 192 -5.15 -6.68 7.37
N LEU A 193 -6.39 -6.69 7.86
CA LEU A 193 -6.93 -5.65 8.74
C LEU A 193 -6.16 -5.50 10.05
N GLU A 194 -5.71 -6.59 10.66
CA GLU A 194 -4.92 -6.57 11.89
C GLU A 194 -3.60 -5.76 11.76
N VAL A 195 -2.96 -5.85 10.59
CA VAL A 195 -1.73 -5.08 10.33
C VAL A 195 -2.07 -3.60 10.17
N VAL A 196 -3.13 -3.30 9.43
CA VAL A 196 -3.58 -1.91 9.21
C VAL A 196 -3.98 -1.27 10.53
N GLU A 197 -4.72 -1.97 11.38
CA GLU A 197 -5.15 -1.47 12.69
C GLU A 197 -3.97 -1.07 13.60
N LYS A 198 -2.89 -1.85 13.57
CA LYS A 198 -1.73 -1.62 14.43
C LYS A 198 -0.78 -0.52 13.92
N LEU A 199 -0.76 -0.27 12.62
CA LEU A 199 0.19 0.64 11.99
C LEU A 199 -0.39 2.00 11.64
N SER A 200 -1.70 2.06 11.28
CA SER A 200 -2.27 3.26 10.68
C SER A 200 -2.77 4.26 11.72
N ASP A 201 -2.68 5.53 11.40
CA ASP A 201 -3.33 6.61 12.16
C ASP A 201 -4.76 6.81 11.68
N LYS A 202 -4.96 6.65 10.38
CA LYS A 202 -6.20 6.91 9.67
C LYS A 202 -6.49 5.77 8.69
N ILE A 203 -7.76 5.47 8.53
CA ILE A 203 -8.25 4.47 7.59
C ILE A 203 -9.11 5.13 6.53
N ILE A 204 -8.90 4.72 5.29
CA ILE A 204 -9.77 4.99 4.16
C ILE A 204 -10.26 3.64 3.64
N LEU A 205 -11.57 3.36 3.80
CA LEU A 205 -12.18 2.13 3.33
C LEU A 205 -12.86 2.35 1.98
N LEU A 206 -12.40 1.63 0.99
CA LEU A 206 -12.94 1.64 -0.37
C LEU A 206 -13.79 0.40 -0.61
N GLN A 207 -15.04 0.58 -1.08
CA GLN A 207 -15.93 -0.50 -1.47
C GLN A 207 -16.69 -0.13 -2.75
N ASN A 208 -16.73 -1.04 -3.72
CA ASN A 208 -17.43 -0.85 -4.99
C ASN A 208 -17.06 0.48 -5.70
N GLY A 209 -15.80 0.88 -5.58
CA GLY A 209 -15.26 2.10 -6.17
C GLY A 209 -15.58 3.38 -5.40
N LYS A 210 -16.13 3.32 -4.20
CA LYS A 210 -16.48 4.49 -3.36
C LYS A 210 -15.77 4.43 -2.02
N VAL A 211 -15.40 5.58 -1.49
CA VAL A 211 -14.95 5.73 -0.10
C VAL A 211 -16.17 5.69 0.81
N ILE A 212 -16.24 4.69 1.68
CA ILE A 212 -17.36 4.49 2.62
C ILE A 212 -16.97 4.82 4.06
N LEU A 213 -15.66 4.88 4.35
CA LEU A 213 -15.12 5.32 5.63
C LEU A 213 -13.81 6.08 5.40
N ASN A 214 -13.63 7.21 6.09
CA ASN A 214 -12.43 8.03 6.00
C ASN A 214 -12.23 8.78 7.33
N ASP A 215 -11.63 8.11 8.32
CA ASP A 215 -11.44 8.69 9.65
C ASP A 215 -10.22 8.11 10.36
N SER A 216 -9.82 8.71 11.47
CA SER A 216 -8.79 8.18 12.36
C SER A 216 -9.28 6.89 13.04
N ILE A 217 -8.35 5.96 13.31
CA ILE A 217 -8.67 4.73 14.05
C ILE A 217 -9.29 5.07 15.43
N GLU A 218 -8.80 6.12 16.07
CA GLU A 218 -9.32 6.56 17.35
C GLU A 218 -10.79 6.99 17.29
N ASN A 219 -11.16 7.77 16.26
CA ASN A 219 -12.55 8.20 16.05
C ASN A 219 -13.46 7.02 15.68
N ILE A 220 -12.99 6.14 14.81
CA ILE A 220 -13.73 4.94 14.43
C ILE A 220 -14.06 4.12 15.68
N LYS A 221 -13.05 3.83 16.52
CA LYS A 221 -13.24 3.10 17.78
C LYS A 221 -14.19 3.83 18.75
N LYS A 222 -14.09 5.16 18.87
CA LYS A 222 -15.00 5.94 19.73
C LYS A 222 -16.44 5.89 19.26
N THR A 223 -16.68 5.99 17.96
CA THR A 223 -18.05 6.00 17.40
C THR A 223 -18.75 4.65 17.64
N LEU A 224 -18.00 3.55 17.63
CA LEU A 224 -18.54 2.20 17.83
C LEU A 224 -18.65 1.81 19.31
N ASN A 225 -17.71 2.25 20.16
CA ASN A 225 -17.76 1.99 21.62
C ASN A 225 -18.89 2.73 22.35
N ASN A 226 -19.62 3.65 21.69
CA ASN A 226 -20.84 4.23 22.27
C ASN A 226 -22.01 3.23 22.38
N ASN A 227 -21.87 2.02 21.81
CA ASN A 227 -22.79 0.89 21.97
C ASN A 227 -22.11 -0.21 22.79
N GLU A 228 -22.06 -0.01 24.13
CA GLU A 228 -21.73 -1.03 25.16
C GLU A 228 -20.40 -1.82 25.00
N GLY A 229 -19.28 -1.24 25.48
CA GLY A 229 -18.25 -2.00 26.25
C GLY A 229 -17.46 -3.12 25.57
N SER A 230 -17.49 -3.29 24.25
CA SER A 230 -16.68 -4.27 23.54
C SER A 230 -15.52 -3.58 22.79
N ASP A 231 -14.33 -4.10 23.00
CA ASP A 231 -13.12 -3.75 22.23
C ASP A 231 -13.29 -4.35 20.81
N GLU A 232 -14.15 -3.72 19.99
CA GLU A 232 -14.41 -4.21 18.63
C GLU A 232 -13.19 -4.08 17.76
N SER A 233 -12.78 -5.20 17.16
CA SER A 233 -11.68 -5.23 16.20
C SER A 233 -12.07 -4.50 14.91
N LEU A 234 -11.09 -3.95 14.21
CA LEU A 234 -11.30 -3.36 12.88
C LEU A 234 -11.97 -4.35 11.90
N GLU A 235 -11.77 -5.64 12.10
CA GLU A 235 -12.39 -6.70 11.31
C GLU A 235 -13.92 -6.72 11.48
N ASN A 236 -14.44 -6.57 12.70
CA ASN A 236 -15.87 -6.51 12.96
C ASN A 236 -16.48 -5.28 12.28
N ILE A 237 -15.82 -4.13 12.41
CA ILE A 237 -16.20 -2.88 11.75
C ILE A 237 -16.25 -3.04 10.23
N PHE A 238 -15.20 -3.65 9.67
CA PHE A 238 -15.12 -3.91 8.24
C PHE A 238 -16.29 -4.80 7.78
N ASN A 239 -16.58 -5.88 8.50
CA ASN A 239 -17.64 -6.82 8.18
C ASN A 239 -19.02 -6.13 8.25
N GLU A 240 -19.28 -5.31 9.27
CA GLU A 240 -20.52 -4.56 9.42
C GLU A 240 -20.71 -3.54 8.28
N VAL A 241 -19.70 -2.71 8.03
CA VAL A 241 -19.76 -1.63 7.03
C VAL A 241 -19.80 -2.18 5.60
N THR A 242 -19.14 -3.32 5.33
CA THR A 242 -19.18 -4.00 4.02
C THR A 242 -20.39 -4.90 3.82
N GLY A 243 -21.16 -5.18 4.88
CA GLY A 243 -22.30 -6.10 4.84
C GLY A 243 -21.88 -7.57 4.72
N PHE A 244 -20.62 -7.92 4.98
CA PHE A 244 -20.11 -9.29 4.93
C PHE A 244 -20.27 -9.97 6.28
N THR A 245 -21.53 -10.32 6.62
CA THR A 245 -21.92 -10.89 7.93
C THR A 245 -22.23 -12.39 7.90
N ASN A 246 -22.40 -12.98 6.72
CA ASN A 246 -22.89 -14.36 6.53
C ASN A 246 -21.76 -15.39 6.26
N HIS A 247 -20.51 -15.12 6.65
CA HIS A 247 -19.38 -16.02 6.41
C HIS A 247 -19.54 -17.41 7.03
N LYS A 248 -20.25 -17.54 8.17
CA LYS A 248 -20.56 -18.84 8.80
C LYS A 248 -21.54 -19.65 7.97
N GLU A 249 -22.62 -19.00 7.51
CA GLU A 249 -23.63 -19.65 6.66
C GLU A 249 -23.02 -20.15 5.34
N LEU A 250 -22.16 -19.31 4.71
CA LEU A 250 -21.45 -19.70 3.49
C LEU A 250 -20.49 -20.88 3.71
N ALA A 251 -19.79 -20.93 4.86
CA ALA A 251 -18.93 -22.04 5.22
C ALA A 251 -19.73 -23.33 5.45
N GLU A 252 -20.88 -23.26 6.13
CA GLU A 252 -21.78 -24.38 6.35
C GLU A 252 -22.36 -24.90 5.03
N GLU A 253 -22.79 -24.02 4.14
CA GLU A 253 -23.27 -24.36 2.79
C GLU A 253 -22.17 -25.07 1.97
N PHE A 254 -20.94 -24.57 2.01
CA PHE A 254 -19.80 -25.20 1.33
C PHE A 254 -19.52 -26.60 1.85
N VAL A 255 -19.49 -26.79 3.19
CA VAL A 255 -19.25 -28.10 3.82
C VAL A 255 -20.41 -29.06 3.52
N LYS A 256 -21.65 -28.57 3.51
CA LYS A 256 -22.81 -29.37 3.13
C LYS A 256 -22.74 -29.86 1.70
N ALA A 257 -22.33 -29.01 0.77
CA ALA A 257 -22.12 -29.40 -0.63
C ALA A 257 -21.03 -30.47 -0.83
N MET A 258 -20.02 -30.54 0.06
CA MET A 258 -19.00 -31.61 0.04
C MET A 258 -19.57 -32.97 0.52
N GLY A 259 -20.62 -32.99 1.35
CA GLY A 259 -21.21 -34.20 1.94
C GLY A 259 -22.33 -34.83 1.11
N GLU A 260 -22.87 -34.13 0.12
CA GLU A 260 -23.88 -34.63 -0.82
C GLU A 260 -23.30 -35.35 -2.02
N SER A 261 -22.29 -36.23 -1.83
CA SER A 261 -21.97 -37.23 -2.83
C SER A 261 -23.01 -38.33 -2.72
N ASP A 262 -23.96 -38.35 -3.65
CA ASP A 262 -24.97 -39.43 -3.78
C ASP A 262 -24.28 -40.80 -3.74
N VAL A 263 -24.66 -41.61 -2.76
CA VAL A 263 -24.50 -43.07 -2.77
C VAL A 263 -25.70 -43.64 -3.49
#